data_875332a94ff94c1c27fcac2c443e8c9f
#
_entry.id   875332a94ff94c1c27fcac2c443e8c9f
#
_cell.length_a   1.000
_cell.length_b   1.000
_cell.length_c   1.000
_cell.angle_alpha   90.00
_cell.angle_beta   90.00
_cell.angle_gamma   90.00
#
_symmetry.space_group_name_H-M   'P 1'
#
loop_
_entity.id
_entity.type
_entity.pdbx_description
1 polymer ?
#
loop_
_entity_poly.entity_id
_entity_poly.type
_entity_poly.pdbx_seq_one_letter_code
_entity_poly.pdbx_strand_id
1 'polypeptide(L)'
;MKNLSDEYVWKSLKEGNLEAFSILYKTYYPRLYNYGLKISRKVPLTEDTLQDFFLYVYEHRENLSDLNSIAPYLFSSYRRHLIRVLKKNSKIVSFDEMDVKIIDIQFTPEEILTHQESETFKNKNISTLLNKLPKRQKEAVYLKYYSGLNTNDIANIMGLNYQSAANTIHKAIKNLREEVSILQLLNS
;
A
#
# COMPACT_ATOMS: atom_id res chain seq x y z
N MET A 1 -8.68 -1.35 -25.25
CA MET A 1 -7.46 -2.11 -24.91
C MET A 1 -7.89 -3.45 -24.35
N LYS A 2 -7.42 -4.60 -24.90
CA LYS A 2 -7.72 -5.93 -24.35
C LYS A 2 -7.16 -5.98 -22.92
N ASN A 3 -8.01 -6.27 -21.94
CA ASN A 3 -7.57 -6.59 -20.58
C ASN A 3 -6.79 -7.91 -20.64
N LEU A 4 -5.47 -7.81 -20.75
CA LEU A 4 -4.60 -8.99 -20.64
C LEU A 4 -4.65 -9.47 -19.18
N SER A 5 -4.75 -10.79 -18.99
CA SER A 5 -4.73 -11.35 -17.62
C SER A 5 -3.38 -11.12 -16.96
N ASP A 6 -3.37 -10.95 -15.63
CA ASP A 6 -2.15 -10.84 -14.83
C ASP A 6 -1.18 -11.99 -15.15
N GLU A 7 -1.69 -13.20 -15.26
CA GLU A 7 -0.92 -14.40 -15.57
C GLU A 7 -0.18 -14.28 -16.91
N TYR A 8 -0.86 -13.81 -17.96
CA TYR A 8 -0.27 -13.61 -19.27
C TYR A 8 0.85 -12.54 -19.23
N VAL A 9 0.57 -11.40 -18.62
CA VAL A 9 1.54 -10.31 -18.48
C VAL A 9 2.78 -10.77 -17.71
N TRP A 10 2.58 -11.53 -16.63
CA TRP A 10 3.66 -12.05 -15.81
C TRP A 10 4.54 -13.07 -16.53
N LYS A 11 3.90 -14.02 -17.23
CA LYS A 11 4.61 -15.02 -18.03
C LYS A 11 5.43 -14.36 -19.14
N SER A 12 4.83 -13.43 -19.89
CA SER A 12 5.52 -12.69 -20.96
C SER A 12 6.69 -11.85 -20.42
N LEU A 13 6.56 -11.26 -19.22
CA LEU A 13 7.65 -10.58 -18.54
C LEU A 13 8.83 -11.53 -18.27
N LYS A 14 8.56 -12.72 -17.73
CA LYS A 14 9.59 -13.75 -17.46
C LYS A 14 10.34 -14.15 -18.73
N GLU A 15 9.66 -14.18 -19.86
CA GLU A 15 10.23 -14.45 -21.20
C GLU A 15 11.00 -13.24 -21.79
N GLY A 16 11.09 -12.12 -21.06
CA GLY A 16 11.83 -10.94 -21.45
C GLY A 16 11.08 -9.96 -22.36
N ASN A 17 9.75 -10.10 -22.49
CA ASN A 17 8.95 -9.20 -23.31
C ASN A 17 8.88 -7.79 -22.70
N LEU A 18 9.45 -6.80 -23.41
CA LEU A 18 9.48 -5.40 -22.98
C LEU A 18 8.10 -4.74 -22.93
N GLU A 19 7.17 -5.17 -23.80
CA GLU A 19 5.80 -4.64 -23.78
C GLU A 19 5.07 -5.08 -22.51
N ALA A 20 5.23 -6.35 -22.09
CA ALA A 20 4.70 -6.86 -20.83
C ALA A 20 5.28 -6.10 -19.63
N PHE A 21 6.58 -5.78 -19.64
CA PHE A 21 7.20 -4.93 -18.63
C PHE A 21 6.60 -3.51 -18.63
N SER A 22 6.41 -2.91 -19.81
CA SER A 22 5.79 -1.58 -19.93
C SER A 22 4.36 -1.56 -19.38
N ILE A 23 3.57 -2.60 -19.65
CA ILE A 23 2.21 -2.75 -19.12
C ILE A 23 2.24 -2.84 -17.58
N LEU A 24 3.11 -3.71 -17.04
CA LEU A 24 3.29 -3.88 -15.60
C LEU A 24 3.72 -2.56 -14.95
N TYR A 25 4.73 -1.89 -15.50
CA TYR A 25 5.22 -0.61 -15.00
C TYR A 25 4.12 0.44 -14.98
N LYS A 26 3.42 0.68 -16.10
CA LYS A 26 2.34 1.67 -16.20
C LYS A 26 1.18 1.39 -15.24
N THR A 27 0.88 0.11 -15.02
CA THR A 27 -0.23 -0.30 -14.13
C THR A 27 0.12 -0.14 -12.66
N TYR A 28 1.34 -0.52 -12.26
CA TYR A 28 1.68 -0.64 -10.85
C TYR A 28 2.55 0.51 -10.31
N TYR A 29 3.29 1.22 -11.17
CA TYR A 29 4.12 2.34 -10.72
C TYR A 29 3.33 3.39 -9.93
N PRO A 30 2.20 3.95 -10.42
CA PRO A 30 1.47 4.96 -9.66
C PRO A 30 0.96 4.45 -8.31
N ARG A 31 0.51 3.20 -8.26
CA ARG A 31 -0.03 2.56 -7.05
C ARG A 31 1.07 2.33 -6.01
N LEU A 32 2.21 1.81 -6.43
CA LEU A 32 3.36 1.57 -5.56
C LEU A 32 4.03 2.89 -5.15
N TYR A 33 4.09 3.88 -6.04
CA TYR A 33 4.59 5.22 -5.73
C TYR A 33 3.78 5.86 -4.60
N ASN A 34 2.45 5.90 -4.74
CA ASN A 34 1.59 6.44 -3.70
C ASN A 34 1.74 5.71 -2.37
N TYR A 35 1.80 4.37 -2.40
CA TYR A 35 2.04 3.57 -1.21
C TYR A 35 3.43 3.84 -0.60
N GLY A 36 4.46 3.88 -1.41
CA GLY A 36 5.84 4.18 -0.98
C GLY A 36 5.98 5.58 -0.39
N LEU A 37 5.34 6.58 -1.00
CA LEU A 37 5.34 7.95 -0.51
C LEU A 37 4.66 8.06 0.87
N LYS A 38 3.59 7.30 1.10
CA LYS A 38 2.94 7.21 2.41
C LYS A 38 3.85 6.65 3.51
N ILE A 39 4.74 5.74 3.15
CA ILE A 39 5.68 5.13 4.09
C ILE A 39 6.93 6.00 4.29
N SER A 40 7.56 6.42 3.19
CA SER A 40 8.85 7.14 3.22
C SER A 40 8.70 8.61 3.60
N ARG A 41 7.58 9.24 3.21
CA ARG A 41 7.31 10.69 3.30
C ARG A 41 8.36 11.56 2.58
N LYS A 42 9.11 10.98 1.64
CA LYS A 42 10.19 11.64 0.90
C LYS A 42 10.09 11.29 -0.58
N VAL A 43 9.75 12.28 -1.41
CA VAL A 43 9.61 12.10 -2.86
C VAL A 43 10.86 11.49 -3.48
N PRO A 44 12.08 12.09 -3.34
CA PRO A 44 13.26 11.54 -3.99
C PRO A 44 13.56 10.09 -3.58
N LEU A 45 13.44 9.77 -2.28
CA LEU A 45 13.67 8.42 -1.79
C LEU A 45 12.65 7.42 -2.34
N THR A 46 11.40 7.83 -2.51
CA THR A 46 10.34 6.97 -3.06
C THR A 46 10.61 6.68 -4.53
N GLU A 47 10.99 7.70 -5.31
CA GLU A 47 11.32 7.58 -6.72
C GLU A 47 12.53 6.67 -6.94
N ASP A 48 13.63 6.94 -6.24
CA ASP A 48 14.85 6.13 -6.33
C ASP A 48 14.58 4.67 -5.97
N THR A 49 13.95 4.42 -4.82
CA THR A 49 13.65 3.05 -4.37
C THR A 49 12.69 2.31 -5.29
N LEU A 50 11.76 3.02 -5.91
CA LEU A 50 10.80 2.42 -6.84
C LEU A 50 11.44 2.11 -8.19
N GLN A 51 12.34 2.97 -8.69
CA GLN A 51 13.13 2.70 -9.88
C GLN A 51 14.05 1.50 -9.68
N ASP A 52 14.81 1.46 -8.59
CA ASP A 52 15.65 0.32 -8.22
C ASP A 52 14.83 -0.98 -8.11
N PHE A 53 13.63 -0.90 -7.54
CA PHE A 53 12.76 -2.06 -7.42
C PHE A 53 12.29 -2.59 -8.78
N PHE A 54 11.85 -1.73 -9.69
CA PHE A 54 11.42 -2.17 -11.03
C PHE A 54 12.58 -2.68 -11.87
N LEU A 55 13.76 -2.07 -11.76
CA LEU A 55 14.98 -2.55 -12.39
C LEU A 55 15.31 -3.96 -11.88
N TYR A 56 15.31 -4.15 -10.55
CA TYR A 56 15.52 -5.46 -9.93
C TYR A 56 14.53 -6.52 -10.45
N VAL A 57 13.23 -6.19 -10.52
CA VAL A 57 12.19 -7.10 -11.05
C VAL A 57 12.50 -7.49 -12.49
N TYR A 58 12.92 -6.56 -13.34
CA TYR A 58 13.25 -6.83 -14.73
C TYR A 58 14.53 -7.66 -14.88
N GLU A 59 15.58 -7.34 -14.15
CA GLU A 59 16.87 -8.05 -14.20
C GLU A 59 16.74 -9.50 -13.71
N HIS A 60 15.91 -9.74 -12.72
CA HIS A 60 15.71 -11.07 -12.12
C HIS A 60 14.46 -11.80 -12.63
N ARG A 61 13.83 -11.32 -13.70
CA ARG A 61 12.56 -11.82 -14.24
C ARG A 61 12.50 -13.32 -14.48
N GLU A 62 13.60 -13.90 -14.96
CA GLU A 62 13.69 -15.33 -15.26
C GLU A 62 13.59 -16.22 -13.98
N ASN A 63 14.02 -15.67 -12.84
CA ASN A 63 13.99 -16.36 -11.54
C ASN A 63 12.73 -16.11 -10.74
N LEU A 64 11.77 -15.32 -11.27
CA LEU A 64 10.53 -15.04 -10.59
C LEU A 64 9.62 -16.27 -10.59
N SER A 65 8.99 -16.55 -9.46
CA SER A 65 7.99 -17.61 -9.34
C SER A 65 6.76 -17.29 -10.17
N ASP A 66 6.02 -18.31 -10.57
CA ASP A 66 4.71 -18.12 -11.19
C ASP A 66 3.71 -17.55 -10.18
N LEU A 67 2.87 -16.63 -10.65
CA LEU A 67 1.92 -15.89 -9.80
C LEU A 67 0.52 -15.98 -10.36
N ASN A 68 -0.46 -16.16 -9.47
CA ASN A 68 -1.87 -16.02 -9.81
C ASN A 68 -2.34 -14.55 -9.80
N SER A 69 -1.62 -13.68 -9.08
CA SER A 69 -1.90 -12.24 -9.00
C SER A 69 -0.61 -11.47 -8.79
N ILE A 70 -0.40 -10.44 -9.61
CA ILE A 70 0.81 -9.62 -9.60
C ILE A 70 0.81 -8.65 -8.40
N ALA A 71 -0.34 -8.05 -8.08
CA ALA A 71 -0.43 -7.00 -7.09
C ALA A 71 0.15 -7.39 -5.71
N PRO A 72 -0.24 -8.50 -5.05
CA PRO A 72 0.28 -8.84 -3.73
C PRO A 72 1.79 -9.09 -3.74
N TYR A 73 2.32 -9.66 -4.82
CA TYR A 73 3.77 -9.87 -4.97
C TYR A 73 4.52 -8.54 -5.04
N LEU A 74 4.11 -7.64 -5.94
CA LEU A 74 4.78 -6.36 -6.11
C LEU A 74 4.69 -5.50 -4.85
N PHE A 75 3.50 -5.39 -4.24
CA PHE A 75 3.33 -4.62 -3.01
C PHE A 75 4.16 -5.20 -1.85
N SER A 76 4.14 -6.52 -1.62
CA SER A 76 4.92 -7.13 -0.53
C SER A 76 6.41 -7.02 -0.76
N SER A 77 6.89 -7.20 -1.99
CA SER A 77 8.31 -7.12 -2.34
C SER A 77 8.81 -5.68 -2.27
N TYR A 78 8.07 -4.73 -2.82
CA TYR A 78 8.40 -3.30 -2.71
C TYR A 78 8.37 -2.82 -1.26
N ARG A 79 7.36 -3.22 -0.48
CA ARG A 79 7.29 -2.91 0.96
C ARG A 79 8.55 -3.37 1.70
N ARG A 80 8.99 -4.61 1.49
CA ARG A 80 10.23 -5.14 2.09
C ARG A 80 11.47 -4.37 1.63
N HIS A 81 11.55 -4.04 0.34
CA HIS A 81 12.65 -3.26 -0.22
C HIS A 81 12.72 -1.88 0.41
N LEU A 82 11.62 -1.13 0.43
CA LEU A 82 11.53 0.22 1.00
C LEU A 82 11.86 0.23 2.50
N ILE A 83 11.33 -0.72 3.29
CA ILE A 83 11.66 -0.83 4.71
C ILE A 83 13.16 -1.07 4.92
N ARG A 84 13.79 -1.90 4.10
CA ARG A 84 15.24 -2.17 4.17
C ARG A 84 16.05 -0.89 3.92
N VAL A 85 15.67 -0.10 2.91
CA VAL A 85 16.31 1.19 2.61
C VAL A 85 16.12 2.19 3.76
N LEU A 86 14.91 2.29 4.31
CA LEU A 86 14.62 3.16 5.44
C LEU A 86 15.43 2.77 6.69
N LYS A 87 15.55 1.48 6.98
CA LYS A 87 16.39 0.96 8.08
C LYS A 87 17.85 1.35 7.90
N LYS A 88 18.40 1.14 6.70
CA LYS A 88 19.79 1.50 6.40
C LYS A 88 20.06 2.99 6.62
N ASN A 89 19.12 3.86 6.24
CA ASN A 89 19.23 5.30 6.37
C ASN A 89 19.02 5.81 7.79
N SER A 90 18.37 5.05 8.68
CA SER A 90 18.06 5.46 10.06
C SER A 90 19.07 5.04 11.12
N LYS A 91 20.17 4.34 10.75
CA LYS A 91 21.19 3.76 11.68
C LYS A 91 20.60 2.87 12.79
N ILE A 92 19.42 2.31 12.62
CA ILE A 92 18.71 1.52 13.65
C ILE A 92 18.94 0.02 13.41
N VAL A 93 19.43 -0.69 14.43
CA VAL A 93 20.12 -1.99 14.34
C VAL A 93 19.25 -3.23 14.65
N SER A 94 17.98 -3.13 15.05
CA SER A 94 17.19 -4.32 15.43
C SER A 94 16.16 -4.75 14.39
N PHE A 95 16.11 -6.06 14.11
CA PHE A 95 15.47 -6.63 12.89
C PHE A 95 13.98 -6.97 13.00
N ASP A 96 13.42 -7.36 14.15
CA ASP A 96 12.10 -8.03 14.20
C ASP A 96 10.89 -7.21 14.64
N GLU A 97 11.04 -6.19 15.48
CA GLU A 97 9.90 -5.38 15.96
C GLU A 97 9.69 -4.09 15.16
N MET A 98 10.58 -3.79 14.22
CA MET A 98 10.70 -2.46 13.61
C MET A 98 9.80 -2.20 12.42
N ASP A 99 9.36 -3.25 11.71
CA ASP A 99 8.49 -3.07 10.53
C ASP A 99 7.20 -2.32 10.90
N VAL A 100 6.69 -2.58 12.12
CA VAL A 100 5.50 -1.93 12.67
C VAL A 100 5.77 -0.49 13.10
N LYS A 101 7.00 -0.17 13.54
CA LYS A 101 7.36 1.17 14.02
C LYS A 101 7.67 2.13 12.87
N ILE A 102 8.18 1.63 11.74
CA ILE A 102 8.58 2.43 10.59
C ILE A 102 7.37 2.87 9.76
N ILE A 103 6.41 1.95 9.53
CA ILE A 103 5.25 2.26 8.70
C ILE A 103 4.22 3.01 9.55
N ASP A 104 4.07 4.28 9.27
CA ASP A 104 3.05 5.13 9.85
C ASP A 104 2.39 5.99 8.77
N ILE A 105 1.43 5.40 8.07
CA ILE A 105 0.66 6.06 7.01
C ILE A 105 -0.11 7.24 7.59
N GLN A 106 -0.07 8.37 6.90
CA GLN A 106 -0.87 9.54 7.21
C GLN A 106 -1.83 9.82 6.04
N PHE A 107 -3.07 10.10 6.40
CA PHE A 107 -4.10 10.49 5.46
C PHE A 107 -4.22 12.01 5.43
N THR A 108 -4.31 12.59 4.24
CA THR A 108 -4.54 14.01 4.06
C THR A 108 -5.99 14.26 3.59
N PRO A 109 -6.57 15.44 3.88
CA PRO A 109 -7.93 15.77 3.42
C PRO A 109 -8.09 15.67 1.90
N GLU A 110 -7.05 16.05 1.15
CA GLU A 110 -7.04 16.06 -0.31
C GLU A 110 -7.19 14.66 -0.92
N GLU A 111 -6.72 13.63 -0.21
CA GLU A 111 -6.84 12.23 -0.66
C GLU A 111 -8.23 11.65 -0.47
N ILE A 112 -9.01 12.26 0.40
CA ILE A 112 -10.38 11.82 0.71
C ILE A 112 -11.38 12.44 -0.28
N LEU A 113 -10.93 13.37 -1.13
CA LEU A 113 -11.78 14.08 -2.07
C LEU A 113 -12.46 13.14 -3.07
N THR A 114 -13.74 12.91 -2.84
CA THR A 114 -14.71 12.48 -3.84
C THR A 114 -15.39 13.74 -4.41
N HIS A 115 -15.42 13.86 -5.67
CA HIS A 115 -16.02 14.78 -6.65
C HIS A 115 -17.05 15.89 -6.26
N GLN A 116 -17.22 16.33 -5.02
CA GLN A 116 -18.13 17.42 -4.66
C GLN A 116 -17.51 18.41 -3.65
N GLU A 117 -17.45 19.67 -4.04
CA GLU A 117 -16.87 20.80 -3.28
C GLU A 117 -17.52 21.11 -1.92
N SER A 118 -18.68 20.54 -1.61
CA SER A 118 -19.39 20.77 -0.33
C SER A 118 -18.88 19.92 0.85
N GLU A 119 -17.85 19.10 0.66
CA GLU A 119 -17.40 18.10 1.65
C GLU A 119 -16.07 18.40 2.35
N THR A 120 -15.49 19.58 2.17
CA THR A 120 -14.15 19.92 2.73
C THR A 120 -14.10 19.75 4.25
N PHE A 121 -15.19 20.07 4.94
CA PHE A 121 -15.28 19.92 6.40
C PHE A 121 -15.39 18.45 6.82
N LYS A 122 -16.17 17.64 6.08
CA LYS A 122 -16.30 16.19 6.32
C LYS A 122 -14.97 15.48 6.05
N ASN A 123 -14.27 15.84 4.97
CA ASN A 123 -13.00 15.24 4.59
C ASN A 123 -11.88 15.50 5.61
N LYS A 124 -11.83 16.71 6.17
CA LYS A 124 -10.90 17.05 7.24
C LYS A 124 -11.15 16.22 8.51
N ASN A 125 -12.42 16.01 8.84
CA ASN A 125 -12.79 15.17 9.98
C ASN A 125 -12.42 13.70 9.73
N ILE A 126 -12.69 13.16 8.54
CA ILE A 126 -12.35 11.78 8.17
C ILE A 126 -10.84 11.55 8.18
N SER A 127 -10.03 12.45 7.63
CA SER A 127 -8.56 12.31 7.67
C SER A 127 -8.04 12.30 9.11
N THR A 128 -8.59 13.15 9.98
CA THR A 128 -8.25 13.20 11.39
C THR A 128 -8.59 11.88 12.09
N LEU A 129 -9.78 11.32 11.83
CA LEU A 129 -10.19 10.03 12.39
C LEU A 129 -9.32 8.87 11.91
N LEU A 130 -9.02 8.82 10.59
CA LEU A 130 -8.11 7.82 10.04
C LEU A 130 -6.72 7.89 10.68
N ASN A 131 -6.24 9.10 10.95
CA ASN A 131 -4.92 9.31 11.56
C ASN A 131 -4.84 8.91 13.04
N LYS A 132 -5.98 8.83 13.75
CA LYS A 132 -6.05 8.29 15.11
C LYS A 132 -5.91 6.76 15.18
N LEU A 133 -6.14 6.05 14.09
CA LEU A 133 -6.01 4.59 14.06
C LEU A 133 -4.58 4.14 14.39
N PRO A 134 -4.40 2.99 15.05
CA PRO A 134 -3.10 2.34 15.19
C PRO A 134 -2.43 2.11 13.84
N LYS A 135 -1.09 2.18 13.77
CA LYS A 135 -0.30 2.12 12.52
C LYS A 135 -0.67 0.96 11.61
N ARG A 136 -0.80 -0.26 12.16
CA ARG A 136 -1.21 -1.45 11.39
C ARG A 136 -2.62 -1.33 10.82
N GLN A 137 -3.53 -0.72 11.55
CA GLN A 137 -4.90 -0.49 11.08
C GLN A 137 -4.91 0.55 9.95
N LYS A 138 -4.12 1.62 10.05
CA LYS A 138 -3.95 2.61 8.99
C LYS A 138 -3.44 1.96 7.70
N GLU A 139 -2.40 1.12 7.79
CA GLU A 139 -1.85 0.42 6.64
C GLU A 139 -2.90 -0.51 6.01
N ALA A 140 -3.62 -1.30 6.79
CA ALA A 140 -4.64 -2.21 6.29
C ALA A 140 -5.80 -1.46 5.60
N VAL A 141 -6.25 -0.34 6.17
CA VAL A 141 -7.27 0.54 5.56
C VAL A 141 -6.77 1.13 4.24
N TYR A 142 -5.53 1.63 4.20
CA TYR A 142 -4.94 2.16 2.98
C TYR A 142 -4.90 1.10 1.87
N LEU A 143 -4.36 -0.09 2.16
CA LEU A 143 -4.28 -1.18 1.20
C LEU A 143 -5.67 -1.62 0.71
N LYS A 144 -6.67 -1.65 1.60
CA LYS A 144 -8.04 -2.05 1.26
C LYS A 144 -8.77 -1.04 0.38
N TYR A 145 -8.78 0.22 0.79
CA TYR A 145 -9.67 1.23 0.21
C TYR A 145 -8.99 2.14 -0.80
N TYR A 146 -7.69 2.39 -0.67
CA TYR A 146 -6.94 3.24 -1.60
C TYR A 146 -6.17 2.43 -2.64
N SER A 147 -5.67 1.26 -2.27
CA SER A 147 -4.99 0.37 -3.21
C SER A 147 -5.90 -0.70 -3.84
N GLY A 148 -7.16 -0.84 -3.37
CA GLY A 148 -8.16 -1.75 -3.95
C GLY A 148 -7.81 -3.23 -3.76
N LEU A 149 -7.03 -3.60 -2.74
CA LEU A 149 -6.57 -4.96 -2.50
C LEU A 149 -7.59 -5.77 -1.69
N ASN A 150 -7.70 -7.06 -1.96
CA ASN A 150 -8.53 -7.96 -1.17
C ASN A 150 -7.84 -8.38 0.14
N THR A 151 -8.57 -9.00 1.05
CA THR A 151 -8.05 -9.36 2.39
C THR A 151 -6.91 -10.37 2.34
N ASN A 152 -6.91 -11.31 1.38
CA ASN A 152 -5.79 -12.25 1.19
C ASN A 152 -4.51 -11.52 0.76
N ASP A 153 -4.63 -10.58 -0.19
CA ASP A 153 -3.51 -9.77 -0.65
C ASP A 153 -2.92 -8.96 0.50
N ILE A 154 -3.80 -8.32 1.30
CA ILE A 154 -3.39 -7.54 2.48
C ILE A 154 -2.68 -8.42 3.51
N ALA A 155 -3.18 -9.64 3.76
CA ALA A 155 -2.54 -10.60 4.64
C ALA A 155 -1.10 -10.90 4.18
N ASN A 156 -0.93 -11.21 2.88
CA ASN A 156 0.38 -11.48 2.28
C ASN A 156 1.34 -10.28 2.37
N ILE A 157 0.85 -9.06 2.06
CA ILE A 157 1.64 -7.82 2.08
C ILE A 157 2.12 -7.48 3.50
N MET A 158 1.23 -7.62 4.49
CA MET A 158 1.51 -7.28 5.88
C MET A 158 2.18 -8.41 6.68
N GLY A 159 2.42 -9.58 6.08
CA GLY A 159 2.97 -10.76 6.76
C GLY A 159 2.03 -11.31 7.83
N LEU A 160 0.73 -11.32 7.58
CA LEU A 160 -0.31 -11.80 8.48
C LEU A 160 -0.99 -13.05 7.90
N ASN A 161 -1.66 -13.84 8.74
CA ASN A 161 -2.66 -14.77 8.24
C ASN A 161 -3.97 -14.02 7.88
N TYR A 162 -4.83 -14.68 7.10
CA TYR A 162 -6.10 -14.09 6.65
C TYR A 162 -6.97 -13.58 7.80
N GLN A 163 -7.12 -14.38 8.87
CA GLN A 163 -7.96 -14.03 10.01
C GLN A 163 -7.43 -12.79 10.73
N SER A 164 -6.12 -12.66 10.90
CA SER A 164 -5.47 -11.50 11.51
C SER A 164 -5.65 -10.24 10.65
N ALA A 165 -5.53 -10.36 9.33
CA ALA A 165 -5.77 -9.25 8.41
C ALA A 165 -7.25 -8.81 8.43
N ALA A 166 -8.18 -9.77 8.36
CA ALA A 166 -9.61 -9.51 8.47
C ALA A 166 -9.98 -8.82 9.78
N ASN A 167 -9.45 -9.31 10.92
CA ASN A 167 -9.67 -8.72 12.23
C ASN A 167 -9.08 -7.30 12.32
N THR A 168 -7.91 -7.06 11.72
CA THR A 168 -7.27 -5.74 11.69
C THR A 168 -8.15 -4.73 10.95
N ILE A 169 -8.66 -5.11 9.77
CA ILE A 169 -9.57 -4.28 8.97
C ILE A 169 -10.87 -4.05 9.73
N HIS A 170 -11.47 -5.11 10.27
CA HIS A 170 -12.73 -5.02 11.02
C HIS A 170 -12.62 -4.08 12.23
N LYS A 171 -11.54 -4.21 13.03
CA LYS A 171 -11.28 -3.32 14.18
C LYS A 171 -11.11 -1.87 13.74
N ALA A 172 -10.40 -1.62 12.63
CA ALA A 172 -10.25 -0.27 12.10
C ALA A 172 -11.61 0.36 11.75
N ILE A 173 -12.46 -0.37 11.02
CA ILE A 173 -13.80 0.12 10.64
C ILE A 173 -14.70 0.31 11.85
N LYS A 174 -14.64 -0.60 12.84
CA LYS A 174 -15.38 -0.45 14.11
C LYS A 174 -14.99 0.83 14.83
N ASN A 175 -13.69 1.06 15.04
CA ASN A 175 -13.18 2.27 15.69
C ASN A 175 -13.62 3.55 14.98
N LEU A 176 -13.56 3.56 13.64
CA LEU A 176 -14.01 4.71 12.85
C LEU A 176 -15.51 4.98 13.01
N ARG A 177 -16.35 3.93 13.03
CA ARG A 177 -17.80 4.08 13.22
C ARG A 177 -18.15 4.64 14.60
N GLU A 178 -17.48 4.16 15.64
CA GLU A 178 -17.67 4.64 17.02
C GLU A 178 -17.30 6.14 17.12
N GLU A 179 -16.17 6.56 16.58
CA GLU A 179 -15.74 7.97 16.56
C GLU A 179 -16.70 8.88 15.77
N VAL A 180 -17.17 8.42 14.60
CA VAL A 180 -18.16 9.17 13.80
C VAL A 180 -19.47 9.34 14.56
N SER A 181 -19.95 8.29 15.23
CA SER A 181 -21.18 8.35 16.02
C SER A 181 -21.08 9.35 17.19
N ILE A 182 -19.92 9.38 17.87
CA ILE A 182 -19.65 10.36 18.93
C ILE A 182 -19.66 11.79 18.38
N LEU A 183 -19.00 12.02 17.23
CA LEU A 183 -18.98 13.36 16.61
C LEU A 183 -20.36 13.83 16.18
N GLN A 184 -21.23 12.93 15.72
CA GLN A 184 -22.63 13.26 15.38
C GLN A 184 -23.45 13.66 16.61
N LEU A 185 -23.25 12.97 17.73
CA LEU A 185 -23.92 13.30 19.00
C LEU A 185 -23.48 14.64 19.59
N LEU A 186 -22.22 15.04 19.39
CA LEU A 186 -21.68 16.31 19.89
C LEU A 186 -22.07 17.52 19.03
N ASN A 187 -22.50 17.29 17.78
CA ASN A 187 -22.91 18.34 16.85
C ASN A 187 -24.44 18.44 16.65
N SER A 188 -25.21 17.63 17.38
CA SER A 188 -26.69 17.68 17.47
C SER A 188 -27.11 18.44 18.69
#